data_633050873faf111a7ae67651104e833a
#
_entry.id   633050873faf111a7ae67651104e833a
#
_cell.length_a   1.000
_cell.length_b   1.000
_cell.length_c   1.000
_cell.angle_alpha   90.00
_cell.angle_beta   90.00
_cell.angle_gamma   90.00
#
_symmetry.space_group_name_H-M   'P 1'
#
loop_
_entity.id
_entity.type
_entity.pdbx_description
1 polymer ?
#
loop_
_entity_poly.entity_id
_entity_poly.type
_entity_poly.pdbx_seq_one_letter_code
_entity_poly.pdbx_strand_id
1 'polypeptide(L)'
;MLNTSFKYVLEIACFNVQSCAQAQEAGADRIEFCDNYSLGGITPSQADIIEAKKLLHIPLQVIIRPRGGNFVYDTEEIEMMKHDILFCKEHNIDGVVFGVLNSDNTVDVKANKELHELAKPMSVTFHRAIDSCENIEKSLEEIIEIGFNKVLTSGGKQNALNGIETLKICQEKYGEKITIIPGGGIRSNNIGLIAKETGCIQFHSAALTNSSDIADANEIKYLKATLF
;
A
#
# COMPACT_ATOMS: atom_id res chain seq x y z
N MET A 1 -9.30 5.22 -32.94
CA MET A 1 -9.42 4.61 -31.61
C MET A 1 -8.02 4.50 -31.04
N LEU A 2 -7.64 5.37 -30.13
CA LEU A 2 -6.34 5.29 -29.45
C LEU A 2 -6.40 4.10 -28.49
N ASN A 3 -5.67 3.05 -28.83
CA ASN A 3 -5.51 1.87 -27.98
C ASN A 3 -4.54 2.26 -26.84
N THR A 4 -5.03 2.99 -25.85
CA THR A 4 -4.30 3.21 -24.59
C THR A 4 -4.41 1.92 -23.81
N SER A 5 -3.48 1.00 -24.04
CA SER A 5 -3.31 -0.14 -23.14
C SER A 5 -2.89 0.43 -21.79
N PHE A 6 -3.84 0.61 -20.87
CA PHE A 6 -3.53 0.90 -19.50
C PHE A 6 -2.68 -0.24 -18.95
N LYS A 7 -1.44 0.06 -18.61
CA LYS A 7 -0.58 -0.95 -18.01
C LYS A 7 -1.02 -1.12 -16.55
N TYR A 8 -1.60 -2.27 -16.21
CA TYR A 8 -1.89 -2.62 -14.84
C TYR A 8 -0.60 -2.68 -14.00
N VAL A 9 -0.71 -2.32 -12.73
CA VAL A 9 0.38 -2.43 -11.76
C VAL A 9 -0.04 -3.39 -10.65
N LEU A 10 0.74 -4.44 -10.45
CA LEU A 10 0.58 -5.37 -9.35
C LEU A 10 1.65 -5.10 -8.29
N GLU A 11 1.23 -4.60 -7.13
CA GLU A 11 2.06 -4.44 -5.94
C GLU A 11 1.91 -5.67 -5.05
N ILE A 12 3.04 -6.20 -4.58
CA ILE A 12 3.05 -7.33 -3.67
C ILE A 12 3.60 -6.90 -2.31
N ALA A 13 2.81 -7.13 -1.24
CA ALA A 13 3.28 -7.00 0.12
C ALA A 13 4.18 -8.19 0.48
N CYS A 14 5.40 -7.90 0.89
CA CYS A 14 6.40 -8.89 1.28
C CYS A 14 6.81 -8.67 2.73
N PHE A 15 7.01 -9.77 3.48
CA PHE A 15 7.26 -9.72 4.93
C PHE A 15 8.66 -10.22 5.31
N ASN A 16 9.52 -10.42 4.33
CA ASN A 16 10.94 -10.71 4.46
C ASN A 16 11.65 -10.48 3.10
N VAL A 17 12.97 -10.36 3.12
CA VAL A 17 13.79 -10.10 1.93
C VAL A 17 13.67 -11.21 0.88
N GLN A 18 13.58 -12.47 1.29
CA GLN A 18 13.39 -13.59 0.37
C GLN A 18 12.06 -13.45 -0.41
N SER A 19 10.99 -13.05 0.26
CA SER A 19 9.69 -12.79 -0.38
C SER A 19 9.77 -11.66 -1.41
N CYS A 20 10.55 -10.60 -1.12
CA CYS A 20 10.77 -9.50 -2.06
C CYS A 20 11.42 -9.99 -3.37
N ALA A 21 12.51 -10.76 -3.26
CA ALA A 21 13.20 -11.32 -4.42
C ALA A 21 12.27 -12.24 -5.22
N GLN A 22 11.58 -13.17 -4.55
CA GLN A 22 10.64 -14.10 -5.19
C GLN A 22 9.48 -13.38 -5.88
N ALA A 23 8.92 -12.33 -5.27
CA ALA A 23 7.83 -11.57 -5.87
C ALA A 23 8.28 -10.83 -7.14
N GLN A 24 9.47 -10.23 -7.15
CA GLN A 24 10.05 -9.63 -8.35
C GLN A 24 10.23 -10.66 -9.47
N GLU A 25 10.83 -11.82 -9.18
CA GLU A 25 11.03 -12.90 -10.15
C GLU A 25 9.71 -13.45 -10.70
N ALA A 26 8.65 -13.46 -9.88
CA ALA A 26 7.33 -13.91 -10.27
C ALA A 26 6.55 -12.87 -11.11
N GLY A 27 7.08 -11.64 -11.27
CA GLY A 27 6.52 -10.60 -12.14
C GLY A 27 5.73 -9.51 -11.42
N ALA A 28 5.94 -9.28 -10.13
CA ALA A 28 5.45 -8.09 -9.45
C ALA A 28 6.00 -6.82 -10.13
N ASP A 29 5.20 -5.76 -10.19
CA ASP A 29 5.62 -4.47 -10.74
C ASP A 29 6.17 -3.52 -9.66
N ARG A 30 5.83 -3.76 -8.39
CA ARG A 30 6.25 -2.99 -7.22
C ARG A 30 6.18 -3.86 -5.98
N ILE A 31 7.05 -3.61 -5.02
CA ILE A 31 7.03 -4.25 -3.71
C ILE A 31 6.60 -3.21 -2.66
N GLU A 32 5.70 -3.61 -1.75
CA GLU A 32 5.56 -3.01 -0.44
C GLU A 32 6.27 -3.91 0.57
N PHE A 33 7.36 -3.41 1.15
CA PHE A 33 8.13 -4.17 2.11
C PHE A 33 7.67 -3.87 3.54
N CYS A 34 7.25 -4.92 4.21
CA CYS A 34 6.76 -4.96 5.57
C CYS A 34 7.58 -5.95 6.40
N ASP A 35 7.41 -5.91 7.69
CA ASP A 35 7.73 -7.01 8.60
C ASP A 35 6.45 -7.49 9.29
N ASN A 36 6.44 -8.70 9.80
CA ASN A 36 5.43 -9.29 10.65
C ASN A 36 3.99 -9.24 10.11
N TYR A 37 3.66 -10.21 9.25
CA TYR A 37 2.32 -10.37 8.69
C TYR A 37 1.21 -10.47 9.74
N SER A 38 1.48 -11.15 10.88
CA SER A 38 0.48 -11.35 11.94
C SER A 38 0.05 -10.05 12.63
N LEU A 39 0.91 -9.02 12.60
CA LEU A 39 0.61 -7.66 13.07
C LEU A 39 -0.01 -6.76 11.99
N GLY A 40 -0.22 -7.31 10.79
CA GLY A 40 -0.74 -6.56 9.64
C GLY A 40 0.30 -5.71 8.93
N GLY A 41 1.59 -6.02 9.10
CA GLY A 41 2.72 -5.28 8.56
C GLY A 41 3.16 -4.13 9.47
N ILE A 42 4.43 -4.13 9.83
CA ILE A 42 5.13 -3.05 10.55
C ILE A 42 6.41 -2.68 9.80
N THR A 43 7.10 -1.61 10.21
CA THR A 43 8.36 -1.18 9.59
C THR A 43 9.41 -2.30 9.68
N PRO A 44 10.03 -2.71 8.56
CA PRO A 44 11.14 -3.67 8.58
C PRO A 44 12.40 -3.10 9.22
N SER A 45 13.34 -3.98 9.60
CA SER A 45 14.63 -3.52 10.09
C SER A 45 15.40 -2.73 9.02
N GLN A 46 16.21 -1.76 9.44
CA GLN A 46 17.04 -0.97 8.53
C GLN A 46 17.99 -1.85 7.69
N ALA A 47 18.50 -2.93 8.28
CA ALA A 47 19.36 -3.89 7.58
C ALA A 47 18.61 -4.58 6.45
N ASP A 48 17.39 -5.05 6.71
CA ASP A 48 16.54 -5.71 5.72
C ASP A 48 16.11 -4.75 4.59
N ILE A 49 15.80 -3.50 4.93
CA ILE A 49 15.48 -2.46 3.93
C ILE A 49 16.68 -2.25 2.96
N ILE A 50 17.89 -2.14 3.49
CA ILE A 50 19.10 -2.00 2.68
C ILE A 50 19.32 -3.23 1.80
N GLU A 51 19.13 -4.43 2.35
CA GLU A 51 19.28 -5.68 1.61
C GLU A 51 18.26 -5.80 0.49
N ALA A 52 16.98 -5.56 0.79
CA ALA A 52 15.92 -5.54 -0.21
C ALA A 52 16.19 -4.52 -1.33
N LYS A 53 16.63 -3.29 -0.99
CA LYS A 53 16.96 -2.26 -2.00
C LYS A 53 18.10 -2.68 -2.93
N LYS A 54 19.09 -3.44 -2.43
CA LYS A 54 20.18 -3.95 -3.26
C LYS A 54 19.75 -5.06 -4.23
N LEU A 55 18.78 -5.87 -3.82
CA LEU A 55 18.30 -7.02 -4.60
C LEU A 55 17.25 -6.63 -5.66
N LEU A 56 16.47 -5.59 -5.39
CA LEU A 56 15.34 -5.23 -6.23
C LEU A 56 15.72 -4.29 -7.37
N HIS A 57 15.15 -4.55 -8.54
CA HIS A 57 15.24 -3.71 -9.74
C HIS A 57 13.90 -3.03 -10.07
N ILE A 58 12.83 -3.39 -9.36
CA ILE A 58 11.51 -2.78 -9.41
C ILE A 58 11.32 -1.83 -8.22
N PRO A 59 10.39 -0.87 -8.27
CA PRO A 59 10.18 0.08 -7.20
C PRO A 59 9.88 -0.58 -5.85
N LEU A 60 10.54 -0.08 -4.80
CA LEU A 60 10.39 -0.50 -3.42
C LEU A 60 9.66 0.58 -2.61
N GLN A 61 8.52 0.22 -2.04
CA GLN A 61 7.82 1.00 -1.03
C GLN A 61 8.10 0.37 0.33
N VAL A 62 8.34 1.17 1.36
CA VAL A 62 8.55 0.66 2.73
C VAL A 62 7.40 1.14 3.62
N ILE A 63 6.76 0.20 4.34
CA ILE A 63 5.76 0.59 5.32
C ILE A 63 6.43 1.29 6.52
N ILE A 64 5.88 2.43 6.92
CA ILE A 64 6.30 3.17 8.10
C ILE A 64 5.19 3.05 9.14
N ARG A 65 5.31 2.04 9.98
CA ARG A 65 4.32 1.67 11.00
C ARG A 65 5.03 1.06 12.20
N PRO A 66 5.18 1.81 13.31
CA PRO A 66 6.03 1.40 14.43
C PRO A 66 5.52 0.16 15.17
N ARG A 67 4.21 -0.11 15.10
CA ARG A 67 3.58 -1.26 15.76
C ARG A 67 2.30 -1.72 15.07
N GLY A 68 1.84 -2.92 15.40
CA GLY A 68 0.51 -3.43 15.08
C GLY A 68 -0.61 -2.71 15.85
N GLY A 69 -1.85 -3.14 15.63
CA GLY A 69 -3.05 -2.57 16.25
C GLY A 69 -3.59 -1.34 15.52
N ASN A 70 -4.08 -0.34 16.26
CA ASN A 70 -4.68 0.87 15.70
C ASN A 70 -3.63 1.79 15.05
N PHE A 71 -4.10 2.88 14.44
CA PHE A 71 -3.27 3.85 13.74
C PHE A 71 -3.19 5.21 14.45
N VAL A 72 -3.49 5.21 15.75
CA VAL A 72 -3.38 6.38 16.64
C VAL A 72 -2.05 6.29 17.37
N TYR A 73 -1.13 7.18 17.05
CA TYR A 73 0.24 7.13 17.55
C TYR A 73 0.51 8.27 18.54
N ASP A 74 1.34 7.99 19.54
CA ASP A 74 1.83 9.01 20.47
C ASP A 74 3.03 9.79 19.85
N THR A 75 3.54 10.73 20.62
CA THR A 75 4.64 11.61 20.18
C THR A 75 5.92 10.81 19.89
N GLU A 76 6.23 9.79 20.70
CA GLU A 76 7.45 8.98 20.54
C GLU A 76 7.33 8.12 19.27
N GLU A 77 6.16 7.52 19.02
CA GLU A 77 5.88 6.75 17.83
C GLU A 77 5.94 7.61 16.55
N ILE A 78 5.43 8.85 16.59
CA ILE A 78 5.57 9.80 15.46
C ILE A 78 7.04 10.15 15.20
N GLU A 79 7.86 10.34 16.25
CA GLU A 79 9.30 10.58 16.06
C GLU A 79 10.01 9.35 15.48
N MET A 80 9.63 8.12 15.88
CA MET A 80 10.12 6.90 15.23
C MET A 80 9.78 6.89 13.74
N MET A 81 8.53 7.20 13.36
CA MET A 81 8.09 7.27 11.96
C MET A 81 8.90 8.30 11.17
N LYS A 82 9.19 9.46 11.74
CA LYS A 82 10.05 10.49 11.11
C LYS A 82 11.45 9.97 10.85
N HIS A 83 12.04 9.31 11.83
CA HIS A 83 13.38 8.72 11.71
C HIS A 83 13.41 7.67 10.59
N ASP A 84 12.42 6.78 10.52
CA ASP A 84 12.34 5.74 9.48
C ASP A 84 12.13 6.34 8.08
N ILE A 85 11.34 7.41 7.95
CA ILE A 85 11.18 8.14 6.69
C ILE A 85 12.50 8.76 6.24
N LEU A 86 13.24 9.41 7.14
CA LEU A 86 14.55 9.99 6.82
C LEU A 86 15.54 8.91 6.41
N PHE A 87 15.56 7.78 7.12
CA PHE A 87 16.38 6.63 6.74
C PHE A 87 16.06 6.14 5.33
N CYS A 88 14.79 5.94 5.00
CA CYS A 88 14.37 5.55 3.65
C CYS A 88 14.83 6.56 2.58
N LYS A 89 14.71 7.85 2.87
CA LYS A 89 15.14 8.91 1.98
C LYS A 89 16.65 8.90 1.74
N GLU A 90 17.45 8.76 2.77
CA GLU A 90 18.92 8.68 2.70
C GLU A 90 19.40 7.47 1.88
N HIS A 91 18.63 6.39 1.90
CA HIS A 91 18.94 5.15 1.16
C HIS A 91 18.25 5.05 -0.21
N ASN A 92 17.71 6.16 -0.72
CA ASN A 92 17.06 6.23 -2.04
C ASN A 92 15.95 5.18 -2.23
N ILE A 93 15.14 4.95 -1.21
CA ILE A 93 13.93 4.15 -1.32
C ILE A 93 12.92 4.90 -2.19
N ASP A 94 12.18 4.17 -3.03
CA ASP A 94 11.32 4.78 -4.06
C ASP A 94 10.03 5.39 -3.46
N GLY A 95 9.63 4.93 -2.28
CA GLY A 95 8.48 5.49 -1.58
C GLY A 95 8.24 4.90 -0.21
N VAL A 96 7.31 5.51 0.51
CA VAL A 96 6.89 5.08 1.85
C VAL A 96 5.37 4.97 1.95
N VAL A 97 4.92 4.11 2.86
CA VAL A 97 3.51 3.81 3.06
C VAL A 97 3.18 4.02 4.53
N PHE A 98 2.27 4.95 4.84
CA PHE A 98 1.85 5.23 6.22
C PHE A 98 0.45 5.83 6.28
N GLY A 99 -0.05 6.04 7.50
CA GLY A 99 -1.30 6.75 7.76
C GLY A 99 -1.53 6.86 9.27
N VAL A 100 -1.83 8.06 9.72
CA VAL A 100 -2.08 8.39 11.12
C VAL A 100 -3.52 8.82 11.30
N LEU A 101 -4.18 8.30 12.30
CA LEU A 101 -5.55 8.65 12.66
C LEU A 101 -5.60 9.29 14.04
N ASN A 102 -6.62 10.11 14.26
CA ASN A 102 -7.05 10.57 15.56
C ASN A 102 -7.77 9.46 16.33
N SER A 103 -7.98 9.64 17.63
CA SER A 103 -8.68 8.67 18.50
C SER A 103 -10.15 8.43 18.13
N ASP A 104 -10.74 9.32 17.34
CA ASP A 104 -12.09 9.21 16.77
C ASP A 104 -12.11 8.59 15.36
N ASN A 105 -11.00 7.99 14.93
CA ASN A 105 -10.80 7.42 13.61
C ASN A 105 -10.92 8.42 12.43
N THR A 106 -10.78 9.71 12.65
CA THR A 106 -10.56 10.68 11.56
C THR A 106 -9.08 10.75 11.18
N VAL A 107 -8.76 11.27 9.99
CA VAL A 107 -7.37 11.46 9.56
C VAL A 107 -6.70 12.53 10.44
N ASP A 108 -5.56 12.21 11.05
CA ASP A 108 -4.72 13.23 11.70
C ASP A 108 -4.00 14.04 10.62
N VAL A 109 -4.67 15.10 10.14
CA VAL A 109 -4.16 15.94 9.05
C VAL A 109 -2.82 16.56 9.40
N LYS A 110 -2.60 16.95 10.68
CA LYS A 110 -1.35 17.58 11.11
C LYS A 110 -0.18 16.62 11.05
N ALA A 111 -0.31 15.45 11.69
CA ALA A 111 0.76 14.46 11.70
C ALA A 111 1.06 13.94 10.28
N ASN A 112 0.02 13.58 9.51
CA ASN A 112 0.22 13.11 8.14
C ASN A 112 0.88 14.16 7.24
N LYS A 113 0.54 15.45 7.36
CA LYS A 113 1.19 16.52 6.61
C LYS A 113 2.66 16.66 6.96
N GLU A 114 3.00 16.61 8.24
CA GLU A 114 4.40 16.68 8.70
C GLU A 114 5.22 15.52 8.14
N LEU A 115 4.73 14.28 8.26
CA LEU A 115 5.39 13.08 7.71
C LEU A 115 5.50 13.13 6.18
N HIS A 116 4.45 13.59 5.49
CA HIS A 116 4.44 13.73 4.04
C HIS A 116 5.49 14.74 3.55
N GLU A 117 5.60 15.92 4.18
CA GLU A 117 6.62 16.91 3.82
C GLU A 117 8.03 16.34 4.02
N LEU A 118 8.26 15.58 5.08
CA LEU A 118 9.53 14.93 5.35
C LEU A 118 9.88 13.87 4.28
N ALA A 119 8.88 13.15 3.80
CA ALA A 119 9.04 12.09 2.81
C ALA A 119 9.42 12.60 1.41
N LYS A 120 9.18 13.87 1.07
CA LYS A 120 9.52 14.40 -0.26
C LYS A 120 11.00 14.23 -0.59
N PRO A 121 11.37 13.84 -1.84
CA PRO A 121 10.51 13.66 -3.01
C PRO A 121 10.00 12.22 -3.22
N MET A 122 10.11 11.32 -2.24
CA MET A 122 9.63 9.93 -2.36
C MET A 122 8.12 9.90 -2.66
N SER A 123 7.68 8.82 -3.31
CA SER A 123 6.25 8.55 -3.47
C SER A 123 5.61 8.16 -2.13
N VAL A 124 4.44 8.68 -1.84
CA VAL A 124 3.75 8.43 -0.55
C VAL A 124 2.39 7.79 -0.78
N THR A 125 2.15 6.67 -0.09
CA THR A 125 0.87 5.96 -0.11
C THR A 125 0.23 6.03 1.28
N PHE A 126 -1.03 6.43 1.36
CA PHE A 126 -1.82 6.26 2.58
C PHE A 126 -2.34 4.83 2.64
N HIS A 127 -2.03 4.11 3.72
CA HIS A 127 -2.37 2.70 3.83
C HIS A 127 -3.80 2.46 4.32
N ARG A 128 -4.14 1.21 4.63
CA ARG A 128 -5.47 0.76 5.04
C ARG A 128 -6.02 1.37 6.34
N ALA A 129 -5.32 2.31 6.98
CA ALA A 129 -5.90 3.10 8.06
C ALA A 129 -7.19 3.81 7.64
N ILE A 130 -7.31 4.20 6.36
CA ILE A 130 -8.54 4.78 5.80
C ILE A 130 -9.75 3.86 5.95
N ASP A 131 -9.54 2.53 5.94
CA ASP A 131 -10.63 1.56 6.10
C ASP A 131 -11.25 1.57 7.51
N SER A 132 -10.60 2.23 8.48
CA SER A 132 -11.11 2.45 9.85
C SER A 132 -11.89 3.75 9.99
N CYS A 133 -11.85 4.63 8.98
CA CYS A 133 -12.59 5.90 9.01
C CYS A 133 -14.07 5.67 8.72
N GLU A 134 -14.94 6.38 9.44
CA GLU A 134 -16.41 6.29 9.20
C GLU A 134 -16.82 6.84 7.83
N ASN A 135 -16.14 7.89 7.37
CA ASN A 135 -16.41 8.55 6.09
C ASN A 135 -15.19 8.52 5.18
N ILE A 136 -15.12 7.50 4.33
CA ILE A 136 -14.01 7.31 3.39
C ILE A 136 -13.87 8.47 2.41
N GLU A 137 -14.96 9.02 1.89
CA GLU A 137 -14.89 10.11 0.91
C GLU A 137 -14.28 11.36 1.53
N LYS A 138 -14.72 11.76 2.72
CA LYS A 138 -14.13 12.88 3.45
C LYS A 138 -12.64 12.64 3.75
N SER A 139 -12.30 11.43 4.21
CA SER A 139 -10.91 11.06 4.48
C SER A 139 -10.05 11.10 3.22
N LEU A 140 -10.58 10.69 2.07
CA LEU A 140 -9.89 10.81 0.78
C LEU A 140 -9.63 12.27 0.39
N GLU A 141 -10.58 13.17 0.60
CA GLU A 141 -10.39 14.59 0.33
C GLU A 141 -9.27 15.16 1.19
N GLU A 142 -9.24 14.85 2.48
CA GLU A 142 -8.16 15.27 3.39
C GLU A 142 -6.78 14.70 2.97
N ILE A 143 -6.72 13.42 2.58
CA ILE A 143 -5.50 12.75 2.10
C ILE A 143 -4.99 13.38 0.79
N ILE A 144 -5.89 13.72 -0.14
CA ILE A 144 -5.57 14.41 -1.38
C ILE A 144 -5.02 15.81 -1.10
N GLU A 145 -5.65 16.57 -0.20
CA GLU A 145 -5.21 17.92 0.18
C GLU A 145 -3.83 17.92 0.85
N ILE A 146 -3.49 16.87 1.61
CA ILE A 146 -2.14 16.68 2.16
C ILE A 146 -1.11 16.46 1.05
N GLY A 147 -1.50 15.81 -0.06
CA GLY A 147 -0.65 15.57 -1.22
C GLY A 147 -0.23 14.12 -1.42
N PHE A 148 -0.87 13.15 -0.79
CA PHE A 148 -0.57 11.73 -1.04
C PHE A 148 -0.80 11.35 -2.51
N ASN A 149 0.10 10.51 -3.04
CA ASN A 149 0.04 10.07 -4.43
C ASN A 149 -0.94 8.89 -4.64
N LYS A 150 -1.10 8.08 -3.60
CA LYS A 150 -1.83 6.82 -3.65
C LYS A 150 -2.55 6.57 -2.33
N VAL A 151 -3.62 5.79 -2.41
CA VAL A 151 -4.32 5.25 -1.24
C VAL A 151 -4.57 3.76 -1.43
N LEU A 152 -4.17 2.97 -0.43
CA LEU A 152 -4.46 1.53 -0.34
C LEU A 152 -5.70 1.34 0.52
N THR A 153 -6.75 0.75 -0.04
CA THR A 153 -8.03 0.59 0.65
C THR A 153 -8.79 -0.66 0.22
N SER A 154 -9.60 -1.20 1.10
CA SER A 154 -10.62 -2.21 0.79
C SER A 154 -12.02 -1.62 0.62
N GLY A 155 -12.13 -0.28 0.52
CA GLY A 155 -13.42 0.41 0.49
C GLY A 155 -14.13 0.42 1.86
N GLY A 156 -13.38 0.42 2.98
CA GLY A 156 -13.93 0.38 4.35
C GLY A 156 -14.64 -0.93 4.69
N LYS A 157 -14.33 -2.01 3.99
CA LYS A 157 -14.91 -3.34 4.23
C LYS A 157 -13.83 -4.33 4.65
N GLN A 158 -14.26 -5.51 5.06
CA GLN A 158 -13.35 -6.58 5.48
C GLN A 158 -12.31 -6.92 4.40
N ASN A 159 -12.72 -6.87 3.13
CA ASN A 159 -11.87 -7.12 1.96
C ASN A 159 -12.34 -6.30 0.75
N ALA A 160 -11.50 -6.18 -0.27
CA ALA A 160 -11.78 -5.40 -1.47
C ALA A 160 -12.99 -5.93 -2.27
N LEU A 161 -13.24 -7.24 -2.26
CA LEU A 161 -14.40 -7.82 -2.95
C LEU A 161 -15.73 -7.32 -2.35
N ASN A 162 -15.79 -7.21 -1.03
CA ASN A 162 -16.95 -6.66 -0.32
C ASN A 162 -17.06 -5.13 -0.46
N GLY A 163 -15.96 -4.46 -0.81
CA GLY A 163 -15.87 -3.01 -0.95
C GLY A 163 -15.99 -2.48 -2.38
N ILE A 164 -16.31 -3.32 -3.37
CA ILE A 164 -16.34 -2.96 -4.80
C ILE A 164 -17.12 -1.67 -5.04
N GLU A 165 -18.32 -1.52 -4.50
CA GLU A 165 -19.16 -0.33 -4.71
C GLU A 165 -18.46 0.95 -4.21
N THR A 166 -17.88 0.91 -3.01
CA THR A 166 -17.14 2.06 -2.48
C THR A 166 -15.88 2.33 -3.30
N LEU A 167 -15.12 1.29 -3.67
CA LEU A 167 -13.92 1.42 -4.50
C LEU A 167 -14.24 2.04 -5.85
N LYS A 168 -15.35 1.65 -6.48
CA LYS A 168 -15.85 2.22 -7.73
C LYS A 168 -16.16 3.71 -7.58
N ILE A 169 -16.92 4.09 -6.55
CA ILE A 169 -17.23 5.49 -6.26
C ILE A 169 -15.95 6.30 -6.04
N CYS A 170 -15.00 5.77 -5.25
CA CYS A 170 -13.72 6.42 -5.02
C CYS A 170 -12.93 6.61 -6.31
N GLN A 171 -12.87 5.59 -7.17
CA GLN A 171 -12.17 5.66 -8.45
C GLN A 171 -12.84 6.68 -9.39
N GLU A 172 -14.16 6.68 -9.51
CA GLU A 172 -14.90 7.60 -10.37
C GLU A 172 -14.75 9.06 -9.93
N LYS A 173 -14.80 9.34 -8.62
CA LYS A 173 -14.74 10.71 -8.10
C LYS A 173 -13.32 11.26 -7.94
N TYR A 174 -12.37 10.43 -7.58
CA TYR A 174 -11.06 10.86 -7.12
C TYR A 174 -9.89 10.28 -7.91
N GLY A 175 -10.13 9.30 -8.80
CA GLY A 175 -9.08 8.59 -9.54
C GLY A 175 -8.17 9.46 -10.42
N GLU A 176 -8.62 10.66 -10.81
CA GLU A 176 -7.78 11.64 -11.50
C GLU A 176 -6.85 12.44 -10.55
N LYS A 177 -7.15 12.46 -9.25
CA LYS A 177 -6.41 13.22 -8.25
C LYS A 177 -5.48 12.37 -7.41
N ILE A 178 -5.86 11.11 -7.15
CA ILE A 178 -5.11 10.15 -6.36
C ILE A 178 -5.30 8.74 -6.93
N THR A 179 -4.24 7.94 -6.92
CA THR A 179 -4.35 6.53 -7.35
C THR A 179 -5.04 5.69 -6.28
N ILE A 180 -6.20 5.13 -6.60
CA ILE A 180 -6.89 4.17 -5.74
C ILE A 180 -6.29 2.78 -5.98
N ILE A 181 -5.81 2.13 -4.91
CA ILE A 181 -5.24 0.79 -4.95
C ILE A 181 -6.14 -0.14 -4.13
N PRO A 182 -6.99 -0.95 -4.77
CA PRO A 182 -7.71 -2.00 -4.07
C PRO A 182 -6.75 -2.98 -3.40
N GLY A 183 -6.96 -3.22 -2.10
CA GLY A 183 -6.21 -4.18 -1.31
C GLY A 183 -7.06 -4.83 -0.22
N GLY A 184 -6.51 -5.86 0.42
CA GLY A 184 -7.24 -6.68 1.38
C GLY A 184 -7.98 -7.83 0.69
N GLY A 185 -7.34 -9.00 0.68
CA GLY A 185 -7.90 -10.23 0.12
C GLY A 185 -7.91 -10.29 -1.42
N ILE A 186 -7.09 -9.49 -2.11
CA ILE A 186 -6.89 -9.62 -3.56
C ILE A 186 -6.20 -10.95 -3.86
N ARG A 187 -6.80 -11.73 -4.78
CA ARG A 187 -6.32 -13.03 -5.24
C ARG A 187 -6.61 -13.19 -6.75
N SER A 188 -5.95 -14.15 -7.38
CA SER A 188 -6.12 -14.44 -8.81
C SER A 188 -7.56 -14.75 -9.21
N ASN A 189 -8.36 -15.31 -8.31
CA ASN A 189 -9.76 -15.64 -8.54
C ASN A 189 -10.74 -14.44 -8.41
N ASN A 190 -10.29 -13.29 -7.92
CA ASN A 190 -11.17 -12.12 -7.72
C ASN A 190 -10.65 -10.82 -8.35
N ILE A 191 -9.35 -10.69 -8.63
CA ILE A 191 -8.74 -9.46 -9.13
C ILE A 191 -9.36 -9.00 -10.46
N GLY A 192 -9.68 -9.91 -11.38
CA GLY A 192 -10.31 -9.58 -12.66
C GLY A 192 -11.69 -8.95 -12.51
N LEU A 193 -12.51 -9.48 -11.58
CA LEU A 193 -13.81 -8.91 -11.25
C LEU A 193 -13.65 -7.51 -10.63
N ILE A 194 -12.76 -7.37 -9.65
CA ILE A 194 -12.52 -6.09 -8.98
C ILE A 194 -12.02 -5.05 -9.99
N ALA A 195 -11.09 -5.40 -10.88
CA ALA A 195 -10.59 -4.50 -11.91
C ALA A 195 -11.70 -4.03 -12.85
N LYS A 196 -12.53 -4.96 -13.33
CA LYS A 196 -13.65 -4.67 -14.22
C LYS A 196 -14.69 -3.74 -13.59
N GLU A 197 -15.09 -4.03 -12.37
CA GLU A 197 -16.19 -3.30 -11.70
C GLU A 197 -15.74 -1.93 -11.16
N THR A 198 -14.48 -1.79 -10.72
CA THR A 198 -13.97 -0.55 -10.13
C THR A 198 -13.31 0.39 -11.11
N GLY A 199 -12.77 -0.13 -12.23
CA GLY A 199 -11.94 0.64 -13.14
C GLY A 199 -10.55 0.98 -12.60
N CYS A 200 -10.17 0.47 -11.42
CA CYS A 200 -8.82 0.64 -10.88
C CYS A 200 -7.79 -0.09 -11.73
N ILE A 201 -6.58 0.49 -11.82
CA ILE A 201 -5.47 -0.06 -12.62
C ILE A 201 -4.26 -0.46 -11.79
N GLN A 202 -4.27 -0.24 -10.49
CA GLN A 202 -3.24 -0.70 -9.57
C GLN A 202 -3.88 -1.55 -8.48
N PHE A 203 -3.22 -2.65 -8.11
CA PHE A 203 -3.75 -3.62 -7.15
C PHE A 203 -2.68 -4.06 -6.18
N HIS A 204 -3.09 -4.35 -4.95
CA HIS A 204 -2.21 -4.78 -3.87
C HIS A 204 -2.62 -6.14 -3.35
N SER A 205 -1.67 -7.08 -3.27
CA SER A 205 -1.86 -8.42 -2.71
C SER A 205 -0.66 -8.86 -1.88
N ALA A 206 -0.88 -9.59 -0.81
CA ALA A 206 0.21 -10.30 -0.13
C ALA A 206 0.58 -11.61 -0.86
N ALA A 207 -0.30 -12.12 -1.73
CA ALA A 207 -0.14 -13.39 -2.46
C ALA A 207 0.25 -14.58 -1.55
N LEU A 208 -0.14 -14.56 -0.27
CA LEU A 208 0.09 -15.66 0.67
C LEU A 208 -1.04 -16.69 0.52
N THR A 209 -0.71 -17.90 0.11
CA THR A 209 -1.67 -19.00 -0.14
C THR A 209 -1.59 -20.11 0.92
N ASN A 210 -0.58 -20.06 1.77
CA ASN A 210 -0.33 -21.02 2.84
C ASN A 210 0.10 -20.28 4.13
N SER A 211 0.56 -21.01 5.14
CA SER A 211 1.03 -20.45 6.41
C SER A 211 2.45 -19.87 6.36
N SER A 212 3.07 -19.78 5.20
CA SER A 212 4.39 -19.16 5.02
C SER A 212 4.25 -17.65 4.88
N ASP A 213 5.24 -16.90 5.37
CA ASP A 213 5.36 -15.44 5.18
C ASP A 213 6.03 -15.08 3.84
N ILE A 214 6.19 -16.06 2.94
CA ILE A 214 6.75 -15.87 1.60
C ILE A 214 5.61 -15.85 0.58
N ALA A 215 5.55 -14.79 -0.23
CA ALA A 215 4.56 -14.64 -1.28
C ALA A 215 4.67 -15.79 -2.30
N ASP A 216 3.53 -16.40 -2.64
CA ASP A 216 3.47 -17.53 -3.56
C ASP A 216 3.70 -17.06 -5.00
N ALA A 217 4.80 -17.52 -5.60
CA ALA A 217 5.19 -17.18 -6.97
C ALA A 217 4.12 -17.56 -8.02
N ASN A 218 3.42 -18.69 -7.83
CA ASN A 218 2.36 -19.10 -8.75
C ASN A 218 1.15 -18.19 -8.64
N GLU A 219 0.76 -17.83 -7.42
CA GLU A 219 -0.33 -16.87 -7.20
C GLU A 219 -0.02 -15.52 -7.84
N ILE A 220 1.22 -15.02 -7.71
CA ILE A 220 1.65 -13.77 -8.38
C ILE A 220 1.54 -13.89 -9.90
N LYS A 221 2.00 -15.00 -10.48
CA LYS A 221 1.86 -15.25 -11.94
C LYS A 221 0.40 -15.31 -12.38
N TYR A 222 -0.47 -15.94 -11.60
CA TYR A 222 -1.91 -15.98 -11.90
C TYR A 222 -2.57 -14.61 -11.75
N LEU A 223 -2.20 -13.82 -10.72
CA LEU A 223 -2.65 -12.42 -10.58
C LEU A 223 -2.29 -11.60 -11.83
N LYS A 224 -1.04 -11.70 -12.28
CA LYS A 224 -0.56 -11.02 -13.50
C LYS A 224 -1.33 -11.49 -14.74
N ALA A 225 -1.45 -12.79 -14.95
CA ALA A 225 -2.14 -13.35 -16.12
C ALA A 225 -3.63 -12.98 -16.17
N THR A 226 -4.26 -12.73 -15.02
CA THR A 226 -5.68 -12.32 -14.95
C THR A 226 -5.88 -10.85 -15.31
N LEU A 227 -4.86 -9.99 -15.12
CA LEU A 227 -4.91 -8.56 -15.44
C LEU A 227 -4.51 -8.25 -16.88
N PHE A 228 -3.77 -9.12 -17.54
CA PHE A 228 -3.22 -8.94 -18.90
C PHE A 228 -3.70 -10.00 -19.89
#